data_c10df9b17e5d7e7ad389f92806c5a67e
#
_entry.id   c10df9b17e5d7e7ad389f92806c5a67e
#
_cell.length_a   1.000
_cell.length_b   1.000
_cell.length_c   1.000
_cell.angle_alpha   90.00
_cell.angle_beta   90.00
_cell.angle_gamma   90.00
#
_symmetry.space_group_name_H-M   'P 1'
#
loop_
_entity.id
_entity.type
_entity.pdbx_description
1 polymer ?
#
loop_
_entity_poly.entity_id
_entity_poly.type
_entity_poly.pdbx_seq_one_letter_code
_entity_poly.pdbx_strand_id
1 'polypeptide(L)'
;MPPPQSSTNGKPLVAIIGAGVIGLAVAWRLARRGLGVTVFDRGAAGQGASHAAAGMLAACAEAEPGEQALIALGRESQARWPAFAEELRASTGMDVELRTEGTLVVALTTDDQARLQHHLTFQHQLGLPVQWITAAEVRGREPHLTSKLAGAVFSPEDHQVNNRTLALALRKAAEEAGVIINEHQPVQAISTRGERVSGIVLTDGTQVASEHVVIAAGAWSRSIDGIPPNLLPPVRPIKGQMLALQDNPAAPLISHVVWGPGVYLVPRKDGRVLIGATVEERGYDTSITAGGMLALLEAAWRVVPGIEELAITETWVGHRPGSRDDAPILGATPIEGLVYATGHHRNGILLAPITAHAITRLIADNIFEQSIRPFGIERFTPVAAAAE
;
A
#
# COMPACT_ATOMS: atom_id res chain seq x y z
N MET A 1 19.10 8.92 34.10
CA MET A 1 18.50 9.19 32.79
C MET A 1 19.53 9.85 31.92
N PRO A 2 19.92 9.31 30.75
CA PRO A 2 20.72 10.08 29.82
C PRO A 2 19.87 11.24 29.29
N PRO A 3 20.44 12.41 29.03
CA PRO A 3 19.73 13.55 28.48
C PRO A 3 19.22 13.21 27.06
N PRO A 4 18.10 13.82 26.61
CA PRO A 4 17.65 13.66 25.26
C PRO A 4 18.78 14.00 24.29
N GLN A 5 19.03 13.12 23.31
CA GLN A 5 20.05 13.36 22.29
C GLN A 5 19.67 14.63 21.53
N SER A 6 20.34 15.73 21.83
CA SER A 6 20.25 16.95 21.03
C SER A 6 20.91 16.70 19.68
N SER A 7 20.36 17.31 18.63
CA SER A 7 20.85 17.28 17.24
C SER A 7 22.38 17.33 17.17
N THR A 8 23.02 16.19 16.99
CA THR A 8 24.43 16.16 16.62
C THR A 8 24.53 16.56 15.15
N ASN A 9 24.78 17.81 14.84
CA ASN A 9 25.06 18.43 13.54
C ASN A 9 24.01 19.40 12.95
N GLY A 10 23.09 19.97 13.73
CA GLY A 10 22.16 21.00 13.21
C GLY A 10 21.18 20.53 12.15
N LYS A 11 20.94 19.21 12.03
CA LYS A 11 19.99 18.62 11.09
C LYS A 11 18.63 18.44 11.75
N PRO A 12 17.51 18.74 11.07
CA PRO A 12 16.18 18.48 11.59
C PRO A 12 16.00 17.01 11.96
N LEU A 13 15.39 16.74 13.12
CA LEU A 13 15.08 15.40 13.58
C LEU A 13 13.66 15.02 13.17
N VAL A 14 13.51 13.89 12.49
CA VAL A 14 12.23 13.36 12.04
C VAL A 14 11.94 12.04 12.73
N ALA A 15 10.84 11.96 13.46
CA ALA A 15 10.28 10.70 13.95
C ALA A 15 9.20 10.19 13.00
N ILE A 16 9.30 8.93 12.61
CA ILE A 16 8.29 8.27 11.76
C ILE A 16 7.61 7.18 12.58
N ILE A 17 6.28 7.22 12.65
CA ILE A 17 5.48 6.23 13.36
C ILE A 17 4.94 5.23 12.35
N GLY A 18 5.47 4.01 12.38
CA GLY A 18 5.16 2.91 11.49
C GLY A 18 6.28 2.59 10.50
N ALA A 19 6.79 1.36 10.57
CA ALA A 19 7.81 0.79 9.70
C ALA A 19 7.21 -0.11 8.60
N GLY A 20 6.03 0.23 8.08
CA GLY A 20 5.47 -0.34 6.86
C GLY A 20 6.17 0.22 5.61
N VAL A 21 5.81 -0.25 4.41
CA VAL A 21 6.41 0.21 3.14
C VAL A 21 6.37 1.73 2.99
N ILE A 22 5.32 2.39 3.47
CA ILE A 22 5.20 3.85 3.40
C ILE A 22 6.21 4.52 4.33
N GLY A 23 6.24 4.17 5.62
CA GLY A 23 7.15 4.76 6.59
C GLY A 23 8.61 4.50 6.24
N LEU A 24 8.95 3.29 5.81
CA LEU A 24 10.32 2.93 5.39
C LEU A 24 10.74 3.68 4.12
N ALA A 25 9.84 3.82 3.13
CA ALA A 25 10.14 4.56 1.90
C ALA A 25 10.37 6.05 2.18
N VAL A 26 9.53 6.68 3.03
CA VAL A 26 9.71 8.07 3.48
C VAL A 26 11.02 8.21 4.26
N ALA A 27 11.29 7.31 5.21
CA ALA A 27 12.52 7.31 6.01
C ALA A 27 13.78 7.26 5.14
N TRP A 28 13.83 6.32 4.20
CA TRP A 28 14.93 6.19 3.26
C TRP A 28 15.17 7.47 2.46
N ARG A 29 14.11 8.06 1.89
CA ARG A 29 14.23 9.29 1.09
C ARG A 29 14.68 10.48 1.92
N LEU A 30 14.16 10.67 3.13
CA LEU A 30 14.56 11.75 4.05
C LEU A 30 16.03 11.61 4.49
N ALA A 31 16.46 10.40 4.85
CA ALA A 31 17.85 10.14 5.23
C ALA A 31 18.82 10.42 4.07
N ARG A 32 18.46 10.06 2.83
CA ARG A 32 19.23 10.41 1.63
C ARG A 32 19.32 11.92 1.36
N ARG A 33 18.38 12.71 1.90
CA ARG A 33 18.44 14.18 1.89
C ARG A 33 19.26 14.73 3.08
N GLY A 34 19.79 13.85 3.91
CA GLY A 34 20.68 14.16 5.01
C GLY A 34 19.99 14.56 6.32
N LEU A 35 18.66 14.30 6.47
CA LEU A 35 17.97 14.51 7.73
C LEU A 35 18.29 13.38 8.73
N GLY A 36 18.15 13.66 10.03
CA GLY A 36 18.20 12.65 11.10
C GLY A 36 16.84 11.97 11.22
N VAL A 37 16.76 10.67 10.89
CA VAL A 37 15.48 9.96 10.88
C VAL A 37 15.48 8.78 11.84
N THR A 38 14.45 8.70 12.67
CA THR A 38 14.18 7.55 13.54
C THR A 38 12.78 7.03 13.28
N VAL A 39 12.66 5.73 13.03
CA VAL A 39 11.38 5.05 12.82
C VAL A 39 11.03 4.26 14.06
N PHE A 40 9.76 4.29 14.45
CA PHE A 40 9.21 3.51 15.57
C PHE A 40 8.07 2.64 15.07
N ASP A 41 8.10 1.35 15.40
CA ASP A 41 7.01 0.43 15.10
C ASP A 41 6.63 -0.38 16.34
N ARG A 42 5.35 -0.67 16.45
CA ARG A 42 4.78 -1.53 17.50
C ARG A 42 5.18 -3.01 17.38
N GLY A 43 5.57 -3.43 16.19
CA GLY A 43 5.99 -4.78 15.85
C GLY A 43 7.28 -4.79 15.05
N ALA A 44 7.49 -5.85 14.27
CA ALA A 44 8.61 -5.93 13.37
C ALA A 44 8.38 -5.09 12.08
N ALA A 45 9.44 -4.50 11.56
CA ALA A 45 9.41 -3.70 10.35
C ALA A 45 8.94 -4.51 9.13
N GLY A 46 8.12 -3.88 8.29
CA GLY A 46 7.59 -4.50 7.08
C GLY A 46 6.39 -5.42 7.29
N GLN A 47 6.01 -5.70 8.53
CA GLN A 47 4.85 -6.53 8.86
C GLN A 47 3.51 -5.76 8.66
N GLY A 48 2.41 -6.30 9.12
CA GLY A 48 1.08 -5.70 8.97
C GLY A 48 0.59 -5.73 7.52
N ALA A 49 -0.03 -4.63 7.06
CA ALA A 49 -0.60 -4.54 5.71
C ALA A 49 0.46 -4.72 4.60
N SER A 50 1.70 -4.30 4.84
CA SER A 50 2.81 -4.43 3.90
C SER A 50 3.17 -5.89 3.62
N HIS A 51 3.24 -6.71 4.66
CA HIS A 51 3.49 -8.14 4.54
C HIS A 51 2.30 -8.87 3.90
N ALA A 52 1.08 -8.47 4.30
CA ALA A 52 -0.12 -9.13 3.85
C ALA A 52 -0.53 -8.81 2.41
N ALA A 53 -0.05 -7.71 1.83
CA ALA A 53 -0.38 -7.29 0.48
C ALA A 53 0.01 -8.31 -0.58
N ALA A 54 -0.68 -8.28 -1.72
CA ALA A 54 -0.32 -9.07 -2.90
C ALA A 54 0.71 -8.38 -3.83
N GLY A 55 1.11 -7.16 -3.55
CA GLY A 55 2.15 -6.46 -4.32
C GLY A 55 1.73 -5.97 -5.70
N MET A 56 0.44 -5.89 -5.99
CA MET A 56 -0.07 -5.38 -7.26
C MET A 56 0.15 -3.87 -7.39
N LEU A 57 0.45 -3.43 -8.61
CA LEU A 57 0.61 -2.05 -9.03
C LEU A 57 -0.47 -1.75 -10.08
N ALA A 58 -1.74 -1.73 -9.64
CA ALA A 58 -2.91 -1.81 -10.49
C ALA A 58 -3.62 -0.45 -10.61
N ALA A 59 -2.94 0.57 -11.12
CA ALA A 59 -3.51 1.91 -11.25
C ALA A 59 -4.65 2.00 -12.28
N CYS A 60 -4.70 1.07 -13.23
CA CYS A 60 -5.70 1.05 -14.30
C CYS A 60 -6.82 0.06 -14.01
N ALA A 61 -6.49 -1.19 -13.64
CA ALA A 61 -7.47 -2.25 -13.39
C ALA A 61 -8.37 -1.95 -12.18
N GLU A 62 -7.85 -1.23 -11.17
CA GLU A 62 -8.58 -0.81 -9.97
C GLU A 62 -9.20 0.59 -10.08
N ALA A 63 -9.19 1.23 -11.25
CA ALA A 63 -9.75 2.56 -11.44
C ALA A 63 -11.28 2.54 -11.33
N GLU A 64 -11.84 3.22 -10.33
CA GLU A 64 -13.29 3.27 -10.08
C GLU A 64 -13.88 4.67 -10.32
N PRO A 65 -15.16 4.76 -10.73
CA PRO A 65 -15.86 6.04 -10.83
C PRO A 65 -15.86 6.80 -9.50
N GLY A 66 -15.54 8.09 -9.55
CA GLY A 66 -15.43 8.94 -8.36
C GLY A 66 -14.02 9.04 -7.78
N GLU A 67 -13.08 8.21 -8.20
CA GLU A 67 -11.69 8.17 -7.71
C GLU A 67 -10.68 8.89 -8.63
N GLN A 68 -11.10 9.86 -9.46
CA GLN A 68 -10.24 10.47 -10.50
C GLN A 68 -8.92 11.00 -9.96
N ALA A 69 -8.93 11.66 -8.79
CA ALA A 69 -7.70 12.15 -8.15
C ALA A 69 -6.77 10.99 -7.73
N LEU A 70 -7.34 9.91 -7.19
CA LEU A 70 -6.59 8.71 -6.79
C LEU A 70 -6.01 7.98 -8.00
N ILE A 71 -6.77 7.88 -9.09
CA ILE A 71 -6.30 7.31 -10.37
C ILE A 71 -5.10 8.11 -10.90
N ALA A 72 -5.20 9.45 -10.91
CA ALA A 72 -4.10 10.31 -11.34
C ALA A 72 -2.84 10.12 -10.47
N LEU A 73 -2.99 10.07 -9.14
CA LEU A 73 -1.90 9.82 -8.21
C LEU A 73 -1.31 8.41 -8.40
N GLY A 74 -2.15 7.40 -8.62
CA GLY A 74 -1.75 6.02 -8.91
C GLY A 74 -0.92 5.91 -10.17
N ARG A 75 -1.34 6.57 -11.24
CA ARG A 75 -0.62 6.63 -12.52
C ARG A 75 0.73 7.34 -12.38
N GLU A 76 0.78 8.45 -11.65
CA GLU A 76 2.03 9.15 -11.37
C GLU A 76 3.00 8.27 -10.57
N SER A 77 2.48 7.54 -9.58
CA SER A 77 3.27 6.59 -8.79
C SER A 77 3.78 5.42 -9.63
N GLN A 78 2.91 4.86 -10.48
CA GLN A 78 3.24 3.75 -11.36
C GLN A 78 4.39 4.10 -12.31
N ALA A 79 4.39 5.31 -12.88
CA ALA A 79 5.47 5.79 -13.73
C ALA A 79 6.82 5.90 -12.98
N ARG A 80 6.82 6.02 -11.66
CA ARG A 80 8.03 6.10 -10.83
C ARG A 80 8.59 4.72 -10.45
N TRP A 81 7.80 3.64 -10.57
CA TRP A 81 8.16 2.31 -10.10
C TRP A 81 9.44 1.75 -10.71
N PRO A 82 9.69 1.84 -12.03
CA PRO A 82 10.92 1.29 -12.62
C PRO A 82 12.18 1.91 -12.00
N ALA A 83 12.22 3.24 -11.89
CA ALA A 83 13.35 3.96 -11.29
C ALA A 83 13.47 3.66 -9.78
N PHE A 84 12.34 3.56 -9.06
CA PHE A 84 12.33 3.27 -7.64
C PHE A 84 12.85 1.85 -7.33
N ALA A 85 12.45 0.86 -8.10
CA ALA A 85 12.93 -0.51 -7.98
C ALA A 85 14.44 -0.62 -8.28
N GLU A 86 14.91 0.07 -9.32
CA GLU A 86 16.34 0.09 -9.68
C GLU A 86 17.19 0.80 -8.62
N GLU A 87 16.72 1.92 -8.06
CA GLU A 87 17.43 2.60 -6.97
C GLU A 87 17.52 1.72 -5.71
N LEU A 88 16.47 0.96 -5.39
CA LEU A 88 16.51 0.00 -4.28
C LEU A 88 17.51 -1.11 -4.56
N ARG A 89 17.50 -1.66 -5.77
CA ARG A 89 18.46 -2.70 -6.18
C ARG A 89 19.90 -2.19 -6.11
N ALA A 90 20.15 -0.99 -6.61
CA ALA A 90 21.49 -0.37 -6.56
C ALA A 90 21.95 -0.09 -5.12
N SER A 91 21.03 0.31 -4.23
CA SER A 91 21.36 0.61 -2.83
C SER A 91 21.56 -0.66 -1.98
N THR A 92 20.81 -1.74 -2.25
CA THR A 92 20.73 -2.89 -1.34
C THR A 92 21.23 -4.21 -1.92
N GLY A 93 21.39 -4.28 -3.25
CA GLY A 93 21.62 -5.53 -3.97
C GLY A 93 20.37 -6.43 -4.08
N MET A 94 19.19 -6.00 -3.60
CA MET A 94 17.96 -6.78 -3.57
C MET A 94 17.06 -6.45 -4.76
N ASP A 95 16.67 -7.47 -5.54
CA ASP A 95 15.65 -7.33 -6.59
C ASP A 95 14.26 -7.48 -5.98
N VAL A 96 13.44 -6.44 -6.06
CA VAL A 96 12.04 -6.45 -5.59
C VAL A 96 11.10 -7.19 -6.54
N GLU A 97 11.63 -7.81 -7.58
CA GLU A 97 10.92 -8.60 -8.58
C GLU A 97 9.80 -7.79 -9.26
N LEU A 98 10.14 -6.58 -9.77
CA LEU A 98 9.20 -5.83 -10.60
C LEU A 98 8.91 -6.62 -11.87
N ARG A 99 7.66 -7.09 -11.99
CA ARG A 99 7.17 -7.90 -13.10
C ARG A 99 6.18 -7.08 -13.93
N THR A 100 6.34 -7.11 -15.24
CA THR A 100 5.69 -6.21 -16.19
C THR A 100 4.84 -6.93 -17.25
N GLU A 101 4.40 -8.15 -16.96
CA GLU A 101 3.55 -8.94 -17.87
C GLU A 101 2.18 -8.32 -18.10
N GLY A 102 1.74 -7.46 -17.17
CA GLY A 102 0.42 -6.86 -17.19
C GLY A 102 -0.59 -7.62 -16.32
N THR A 103 -1.84 -7.14 -16.34
CA THR A 103 -2.95 -7.67 -15.55
C THR A 103 -4.13 -8.03 -16.45
N LEU A 104 -4.76 -9.17 -16.20
CA LEU A 104 -5.97 -9.65 -16.84
C LEU A 104 -7.14 -9.57 -15.87
N VAL A 105 -8.22 -8.85 -16.23
CA VAL A 105 -9.48 -8.87 -15.49
C VAL A 105 -10.47 -9.70 -16.30
N VAL A 106 -10.70 -10.96 -15.89
CA VAL A 106 -11.44 -11.93 -16.69
C VAL A 106 -12.95 -11.91 -16.44
N ALA A 107 -13.72 -12.07 -17.50
CA ALA A 107 -15.16 -12.31 -17.48
C ALA A 107 -15.43 -13.80 -17.65
N LEU A 108 -16.17 -14.41 -16.70
CA LEU A 108 -16.57 -15.82 -16.75
C LEU A 108 -17.96 -16.01 -17.33
N THR A 109 -18.80 -14.99 -17.24
CA THR A 109 -20.19 -15.00 -17.68
C THR A 109 -20.47 -13.82 -18.62
N THR A 110 -21.61 -13.86 -19.31
CA THR A 110 -22.09 -12.73 -20.12
C THR A 110 -22.34 -11.48 -19.28
N ASP A 111 -22.79 -11.64 -18.04
CA ASP A 111 -23.01 -10.52 -17.10
C ASP A 111 -21.68 -9.90 -16.68
N ASP A 112 -20.66 -10.72 -16.39
CA ASP A 112 -19.30 -10.20 -16.14
C ASP A 112 -18.77 -9.43 -17.33
N GLN A 113 -18.97 -9.96 -18.56
CA GLN A 113 -18.57 -9.28 -19.79
C GLN A 113 -19.24 -7.91 -19.91
N ALA A 114 -20.55 -7.85 -19.75
CA ALA A 114 -21.30 -6.59 -19.85
C ALA A 114 -20.81 -5.56 -18.82
N ARG A 115 -20.58 -6.00 -17.58
CA ARG A 115 -20.04 -5.16 -16.50
C ARG A 115 -18.65 -4.65 -16.84
N LEU A 116 -17.72 -5.51 -17.26
CA LEU A 116 -16.36 -5.11 -17.61
C LEU A 116 -16.32 -4.20 -18.85
N GLN A 117 -17.15 -4.40 -19.85
CA GLN A 117 -17.23 -3.53 -21.03
C GLN A 117 -17.78 -2.14 -20.68
N HIS A 118 -18.75 -2.07 -19.75
CA HIS A 118 -19.24 -0.79 -19.24
C HIS A 118 -18.11 -0.06 -18.48
N HIS A 119 -17.39 -0.76 -17.63
CA HIS A 119 -16.25 -0.22 -16.88
C HIS A 119 -15.11 0.22 -17.80
N LEU A 120 -14.81 -0.56 -18.85
CA LEU A 120 -13.82 -0.22 -19.87
C LEU A 120 -14.13 1.12 -20.58
N THR A 121 -15.42 1.39 -20.82
CA THR A 121 -15.85 2.68 -21.40
C THR A 121 -15.45 3.85 -20.49
N PHE A 122 -15.64 3.73 -19.18
CA PHE A 122 -15.19 4.72 -18.20
C PHE A 122 -13.67 4.85 -18.19
N GLN A 123 -12.94 3.74 -18.19
CA GLN A 123 -11.47 3.74 -18.21
C GLN A 123 -10.92 4.42 -19.48
N HIS A 124 -11.54 4.20 -20.64
CA HIS A 124 -11.17 4.87 -21.90
C HIS A 124 -11.44 6.39 -21.85
N GLN A 125 -12.52 6.84 -21.19
CA GLN A 125 -12.79 8.28 -21.00
C GLN A 125 -11.71 8.96 -20.17
N LEU A 126 -11.01 8.21 -19.30
CA LEU A 126 -9.84 8.68 -18.54
C LEU A 126 -8.51 8.52 -19.29
N GLY A 127 -8.53 8.01 -20.53
CA GLY A 127 -7.32 7.77 -21.33
C GLY A 127 -6.43 6.65 -20.78
N LEU A 128 -7.01 5.70 -20.01
CA LEU A 128 -6.23 4.58 -19.45
C LEU A 128 -5.91 3.56 -20.55
N PRO A 129 -4.68 3.00 -20.58
CA PRO A 129 -4.21 2.09 -21.64
C PRO A 129 -4.67 0.65 -21.38
N VAL A 130 -5.97 0.46 -21.33
CA VAL A 130 -6.62 -0.84 -21.13
C VAL A 130 -7.39 -1.24 -22.39
N GLN A 131 -7.52 -2.53 -22.66
CA GLN A 131 -8.19 -3.02 -23.85
C GLN A 131 -8.99 -4.30 -23.58
N TRP A 132 -10.12 -4.45 -24.28
CA TRP A 132 -10.84 -5.71 -24.31
C TRP A 132 -10.10 -6.70 -25.20
N ILE A 133 -9.90 -7.93 -24.70
CA ILE A 133 -9.39 -9.07 -25.46
C ILE A 133 -10.36 -10.23 -25.42
N THR A 134 -10.42 -10.98 -26.53
CA THR A 134 -11.31 -12.12 -26.69
C THR A 134 -10.87 -13.32 -25.84
N ALA A 135 -11.79 -14.25 -25.58
CA ALA A 135 -11.47 -15.49 -24.88
C ALA A 135 -10.35 -16.30 -25.57
N ALA A 136 -10.22 -16.21 -26.89
CA ALA A 136 -9.15 -16.87 -27.63
C ALA A 136 -7.79 -16.22 -27.34
N GLU A 137 -7.72 -14.88 -27.33
CA GLU A 137 -6.51 -14.12 -27.01
C GLU A 137 -6.10 -14.32 -25.55
N VAL A 138 -7.08 -14.37 -24.61
CA VAL A 138 -6.82 -14.69 -23.20
C VAL A 138 -6.16 -16.05 -23.06
N ARG A 139 -6.75 -17.09 -23.70
CA ARG A 139 -6.17 -18.45 -23.68
C ARG A 139 -4.82 -18.56 -24.36
N GLY A 140 -4.54 -17.70 -25.36
CA GLY A 140 -3.22 -17.63 -25.98
C GLY A 140 -2.16 -17.10 -25.03
N ARG A 141 -2.53 -16.25 -24.07
CA ARG A 141 -1.64 -15.69 -23.03
C ARG A 141 -1.54 -16.59 -21.79
N GLU A 142 -2.70 -17.13 -21.36
CA GLU A 142 -2.86 -17.95 -20.15
C GLU A 142 -3.64 -19.23 -20.48
N PRO A 143 -2.96 -20.29 -20.96
CA PRO A 143 -3.60 -21.51 -21.43
C PRO A 143 -4.36 -22.30 -20.35
N HIS A 144 -3.98 -22.10 -19.08
CA HIS A 144 -4.55 -22.85 -17.96
C HIS A 144 -5.77 -22.18 -17.32
N LEU A 145 -6.21 -21.01 -17.83
CA LEU A 145 -7.48 -20.43 -17.42
C LEU A 145 -8.65 -21.31 -17.88
N THR A 146 -9.76 -21.21 -17.15
CA THR A 146 -10.99 -21.96 -17.45
C THR A 146 -11.41 -21.80 -18.91
N SER A 147 -12.00 -22.87 -19.48
CA SER A 147 -12.60 -22.82 -20.83
C SER A 147 -13.85 -21.93 -20.91
N LYS A 148 -14.44 -21.59 -19.74
CA LYS A 148 -15.66 -20.77 -19.62
C LYS A 148 -15.35 -19.29 -19.56
N LEU A 149 -14.51 -18.78 -20.45
CA LEU A 149 -14.16 -17.35 -20.54
C LEU A 149 -15.05 -16.66 -21.57
N ALA A 150 -15.60 -15.50 -21.18
CA ALA A 150 -16.29 -14.59 -22.10
C ALA A 150 -15.33 -13.56 -22.72
N GLY A 151 -14.16 -13.34 -22.11
CA GLY A 151 -13.10 -12.41 -22.50
C GLY A 151 -12.42 -11.80 -21.28
N ALA A 152 -11.63 -10.76 -21.51
CA ALA A 152 -10.99 -10.03 -20.41
C ALA A 152 -10.72 -8.56 -20.78
N VAL A 153 -10.57 -7.71 -19.78
CA VAL A 153 -9.84 -6.45 -19.90
C VAL A 153 -8.38 -6.75 -19.63
N PHE A 154 -7.50 -6.39 -20.55
CA PHE A 154 -6.06 -6.44 -20.40
C PHE A 154 -5.52 -5.07 -20.09
N SER A 155 -4.78 -4.94 -18.98
CA SER A 155 -4.04 -3.74 -18.58
C SER A 155 -2.55 -4.01 -18.70
N PRO A 156 -1.89 -3.53 -19.77
CA PRO A 156 -0.47 -3.80 -20.01
C PRO A 156 0.46 -3.07 -19.06
N GLU A 157 0.01 -1.98 -18.46
CA GLU A 157 0.82 -1.15 -17.56
C GLU A 157 0.62 -1.47 -16.07
N ASP A 158 -0.35 -2.33 -15.73
CA ASP A 158 -0.52 -2.79 -14.37
C ASP A 158 0.42 -3.95 -14.08
N HIS A 159 1.28 -3.75 -13.11
CA HIS A 159 2.43 -4.58 -12.81
C HIS A 159 2.31 -5.21 -11.42
N GLN A 160 3.36 -5.90 -10.98
CA GLN A 160 3.47 -6.41 -9.61
C GLN A 160 4.91 -6.37 -9.12
N VAL A 161 5.06 -6.36 -7.80
CA VAL A 161 6.34 -6.53 -7.09
C VAL A 161 6.19 -7.58 -5.99
N ASN A 162 7.29 -8.17 -5.58
CA ASN A 162 7.29 -8.96 -4.36
C ASN A 162 7.28 -8.02 -3.15
N ASN A 163 6.10 -7.83 -2.56
CA ASN A 163 5.87 -6.88 -1.46
C ASN A 163 6.69 -7.20 -0.20
N ARG A 164 6.96 -8.48 0.06
CA ARG A 164 7.78 -8.89 1.21
C ARG A 164 9.26 -8.57 0.97
N THR A 165 9.78 -8.86 -0.21
CA THR A 165 11.13 -8.45 -0.61
C THR A 165 11.26 -6.93 -0.67
N LEU A 166 10.22 -6.22 -1.13
CA LEU A 166 10.18 -4.76 -1.11
C LEU A 166 10.33 -4.19 0.31
N ALA A 167 9.60 -4.74 1.28
CA ALA A 167 9.70 -4.29 2.67
C ALA A 167 11.11 -4.52 3.25
N LEU A 168 11.71 -5.67 2.96
CA LEU A 168 13.09 -5.98 3.36
C LEU A 168 14.11 -5.05 2.68
N ALA A 169 13.96 -4.80 1.38
CA ALA A 169 14.83 -3.91 0.62
C ALA A 169 14.72 -2.46 1.15
N LEU A 170 13.52 -1.97 1.42
CA LEU A 170 13.30 -0.64 2.00
C LEU A 170 13.90 -0.52 3.39
N ARG A 171 13.73 -1.54 4.24
CA ARG A 171 14.38 -1.59 5.56
C ARG A 171 15.89 -1.46 5.41
N LYS A 172 16.50 -2.33 4.61
CA LYS A 172 17.95 -2.32 4.38
C LYS A 172 18.43 -0.98 3.83
N ALA A 173 17.74 -0.43 2.82
CA ALA A 173 18.09 0.86 2.24
C ALA A 173 18.00 2.01 3.25
N ALA A 174 17.01 1.97 4.14
CA ALA A 174 16.86 2.97 5.21
C ALA A 174 18.00 2.85 6.24
N GLU A 175 18.33 1.63 6.71
CA GLU A 175 19.42 1.37 7.65
C GLU A 175 20.77 1.79 7.05
N GLU A 176 21.07 1.46 5.80
CA GLU A 176 22.30 1.88 5.10
C GLU A 176 22.38 3.39 4.87
N ALA A 177 21.24 4.07 4.79
CA ALA A 177 21.18 5.54 4.76
C ALA A 177 21.29 6.19 6.15
N GLY A 178 21.46 5.41 7.23
CA GLY A 178 21.63 5.90 8.59
C GLY A 178 20.33 6.09 9.38
N VAL A 179 19.21 5.54 8.92
CA VAL A 179 17.95 5.54 9.68
C VAL A 179 18.06 4.58 10.87
N ILE A 180 17.61 5.03 12.03
CA ILE A 180 17.46 4.18 13.22
C ILE A 180 16.05 3.60 13.20
N ILE A 181 15.91 2.27 13.22
CA ILE A 181 14.61 1.58 13.23
C ILE A 181 14.43 0.91 14.59
N ASN A 182 13.45 1.38 15.35
CA ASN A 182 13.09 0.84 16.66
C ASN A 182 11.85 -0.04 16.52
N GLU A 183 12.08 -1.34 16.44
CA GLU A 183 11.03 -2.36 16.42
C GLU A 183 10.51 -2.63 17.83
N HIS A 184 9.24 -3.06 17.95
CA HIS A 184 8.59 -3.36 19.22
C HIS A 184 8.57 -2.18 20.21
N GLN A 185 8.59 -0.96 19.67
CA GLN A 185 8.50 0.29 20.43
C GLN A 185 7.25 1.08 20.00
N PRO A 186 6.08 0.74 20.52
CA PRO A 186 4.84 1.42 20.16
C PRO A 186 4.83 2.86 20.66
N VAL A 187 4.44 3.78 19.76
CA VAL A 187 4.22 5.18 20.10
C VAL A 187 2.80 5.31 20.65
N GLN A 188 2.68 5.91 21.81
CA GLN A 188 1.40 6.22 22.46
C GLN A 188 0.83 7.55 21.99
N ALA A 189 1.65 8.61 21.98
CA ALA A 189 1.16 9.96 21.76
C ALA A 189 2.14 10.85 21.00
N ILE A 190 1.61 11.91 20.38
CA ILE A 190 2.36 13.06 19.88
C ILE A 190 2.50 14.08 21.01
N SER A 191 3.69 14.63 21.18
CA SER A 191 3.93 15.77 22.06
C SER A 191 3.95 17.07 21.28
N THR A 192 3.28 18.10 21.78
CA THR A 192 3.23 19.44 21.19
C THR A 192 3.61 20.53 22.19
N ARG A 193 4.10 21.66 21.68
CA ARG A 193 4.26 22.92 22.43
C ARG A 193 3.54 24.01 21.62
N GLY A 194 2.37 24.42 22.13
CA GLY A 194 1.45 25.24 21.32
C GLY A 194 0.99 24.48 20.09
N GLU A 195 1.08 25.12 18.94
CA GLU A 195 0.67 24.55 17.63
C GLU A 195 1.80 23.86 16.89
N ARG A 196 2.88 23.48 17.58
CA ARG A 196 4.05 22.82 16.99
C ARG A 196 4.35 21.49 17.66
N VAL A 197 4.75 20.48 16.87
CA VAL A 197 5.28 19.21 17.37
C VAL A 197 6.57 19.45 18.16
N SER A 198 6.72 18.76 19.29
CA SER A 198 7.96 18.72 20.07
C SER A 198 8.56 17.32 20.18
N GLY A 199 7.83 16.31 19.73
CA GLY A 199 8.27 14.91 19.74
C GLY A 199 7.14 13.90 19.87
N ILE A 200 7.50 12.73 20.36
CA ILE A 200 6.58 11.60 20.60
C ILE A 200 6.79 11.05 22.02
N VAL A 201 5.78 10.33 22.53
CA VAL A 201 5.83 9.57 23.76
C VAL A 201 5.60 8.10 23.44
N LEU A 202 6.51 7.24 23.89
CA LEU A 202 6.37 5.79 23.79
C LEU A 202 5.45 5.25 24.89
N THR A 203 4.94 4.03 24.76
CA THR A 203 4.05 3.41 25.74
C THR A 203 4.70 3.14 27.09
N ASP A 204 6.03 3.10 27.16
CA ASP A 204 6.80 3.01 28.43
C ASP A 204 7.03 4.38 29.10
N GLY A 205 6.49 5.47 28.55
CA GLY A 205 6.65 6.84 29.01
C GLY A 205 7.91 7.54 28.50
N THR A 206 8.76 6.90 27.72
CA THR A 206 9.96 7.52 27.13
C THR A 206 9.54 8.63 26.17
N GLN A 207 10.13 9.83 26.36
CA GLN A 207 9.93 10.98 25.47
C GLN A 207 11.07 11.06 24.47
N VAL A 208 10.72 11.19 23.18
CA VAL A 208 11.68 11.38 22.09
C VAL A 208 11.42 12.73 21.43
N ALA A 209 12.39 13.63 21.52
CA ALA A 209 12.28 14.95 20.89
C ALA A 209 12.38 14.82 19.36
N SER A 210 11.54 15.55 18.63
CA SER A 210 11.55 15.58 17.16
C SER A 210 10.96 16.91 16.67
N GLU A 211 11.50 17.44 15.58
CA GLU A 211 10.99 18.64 14.93
C GLU A 211 9.87 18.34 13.96
N HIS A 212 9.88 17.14 13.36
CA HIS A 212 8.83 16.61 12.52
C HIS A 212 8.41 15.24 12.99
N VAL A 213 7.10 14.95 12.92
CA VAL A 213 6.53 13.63 13.14
C VAL A 213 5.71 13.23 11.91
N VAL A 214 6.03 12.08 11.33
CA VAL A 214 5.27 11.49 10.23
C VAL A 214 4.44 10.32 10.75
N ILE A 215 3.12 10.40 10.62
CA ILE A 215 2.22 9.29 10.95
C ILE A 215 2.04 8.40 9.73
N ALA A 216 2.71 7.24 9.74
CA ALA A 216 2.63 6.18 8.74
C ALA A 216 2.17 4.84 9.37
N ALA A 217 1.39 4.92 10.46
CA ALA A 217 1.02 3.79 11.33
C ALA A 217 -0.10 2.89 10.75
N GLY A 218 -0.41 3.03 9.44
CA GLY A 218 -1.38 2.20 8.76
C GLY A 218 -2.74 2.19 9.46
N ALA A 219 -3.32 1.01 9.68
CA ALA A 219 -4.64 0.87 10.31
C ALA A 219 -4.68 1.40 11.76
N TRP A 220 -3.53 1.61 12.40
CA TRP A 220 -3.42 2.12 13.79
C TRP A 220 -3.23 3.63 13.87
N SER A 221 -3.23 4.36 12.75
CA SER A 221 -2.98 5.80 12.73
C SER A 221 -3.96 6.60 13.59
N ARG A 222 -5.20 6.15 13.73
CA ARG A 222 -6.22 6.78 14.58
C ARG A 222 -5.99 6.56 16.08
N SER A 223 -5.16 5.59 16.46
CA SER A 223 -4.92 5.22 17.87
C SER A 223 -3.76 6.00 18.51
N ILE A 224 -3.21 6.97 17.81
CA ILE A 224 -2.14 7.84 18.34
C ILE A 224 -2.77 8.99 19.10
N ASP A 225 -2.48 9.11 20.38
CA ASP A 225 -2.96 10.18 21.25
C ASP A 225 -2.26 11.52 20.99
N GLY A 226 -2.75 12.60 21.61
CA GLY A 226 -2.16 13.94 21.50
C GLY A 226 -2.52 14.68 20.21
N ILE A 227 -3.43 14.16 19.41
CA ILE A 227 -3.95 14.78 18.18
C ILE A 227 -5.36 15.32 18.48
N PRO A 228 -5.65 16.59 18.18
CA PRO A 228 -7.00 17.13 18.33
C PRO A 228 -8.06 16.33 17.56
N PRO A 229 -9.28 16.14 18.09
CA PRO A 229 -10.30 15.30 17.50
C PRO A 229 -10.65 15.62 16.03
N ASN A 230 -10.60 16.90 15.66
CA ASN A 230 -10.86 17.37 14.29
C ASN A 230 -9.71 17.09 13.31
N LEU A 231 -8.54 16.70 13.80
CA LEU A 231 -7.37 16.34 13.00
C LEU A 231 -7.06 14.83 13.06
N LEU A 232 -7.80 14.05 13.89
CA LEU A 232 -7.62 12.62 13.94
C LEU A 232 -7.88 11.98 12.56
N PRO A 233 -6.93 11.21 12.00
CA PRO A 233 -7.12 10.58 10.69
C PRO A 233 -8.24 9.54 10.80
N PRO A 234 -9.31 9.62 9.98
CA PRO A 234 -10.44 8.70 10.06
C PRO A 234 -10.11 7.36 9.39
N VAL A 235 -9.06 6.72 9.89
CA VAL A 235 -8.57 5.43 9.39
C VAL A 235 -9.12 4.30 10.24
N ARG A 236 -9.57 3.21 9.58
CA ARG A 236 -10.07 1.99 10.20
C ARG A 236 -9.43 0.75 9.59
N PRO A 237 -9.33 -0.36 10.34
CA PRO A 237 -8.84 -1.62 9.80
C PRO A 237 -9.90 -2.28 8.91
N ILE A 238 -9.55 -2.57 7.67
CA ILE A 238 -10.33 -3.41 6.76
C ILE A 238 -9.60 -4.75 6.64
N LYS A 239 -10.16 -5.77 7.30
CA LYS A 239 -9.59 -7.12 7.32
C LYS A 239 -9.64 -7.77 5.95
N GLY A 240 -8.58 -8.47 5.57
CA GLY A 240 -8.49 -9.32 4.39
C GLY A 240 -7.79 -10.62 4.70
N GLN A 241 -8.44 -11.73 4.38
CA GLN A 241 -7.86 -13.07 4.46
C GLN A 241 -7.24 -13.41 3.11
N MET A 242 -6.12 -14.09 3.13
CA MET A 242 -5.35 -14.50 1.96
C MET A 242 -4.72 -15.87 2.15
N LEU A 243 -4.37 -16.51 1.06
CA LEU A 243 -3.60 -17.75 1.06
C LEU A 243 -2.56 -17.77 -0.07
N ALA A 244 -1.58 -18.65 0.06
CA ALA A 244 -0.62 -18.98 -0.99
C ALA A 244 -0.68 -20.46 -1.31
N LEU A 245 -0.66 -20.75 -2.61
CA LEU A 245 -0.47 -22.09 -3.14
C LEU A 245 0.95 -22.22 -3.69
N GLN A 246 1.50 -23.44 -3.74
CA GLN A 246 2.78 -23.73 -4.36
C GLN A 246 2.57 -24.37 -5.72
N ASP A 247 2.97 -23.67 -6.76
CA ASP A 247 3.02 -24.10 -8.14
C ASP A 247 4.47 -24.45 -8.54
N ASN A 248 4.63 -25.08 -9.70
CA ASN A 248 5.93 -25.36 -10.27
C ASN A 248 6.49 -24.11 -10.98
N PRO A 249 7.58 -23.49 -10.47
CA PRO A 249 8.12 -22.27 -11.08
C PRO A 249 8.68 -22.49 -12.51
N ALA A 250 9.00 -23.74 -12.89
CA ALA A 250 9.47 -24.06 -14.24
C ALA A 250 8.34 -24.23 -15.27
N ALA A 251 7.10 -24.43 -14.80
CA ALA A 251 5.91 -24.56 -15.65
C ALA A 251 4.69 -23.99 -14.92
N PRO A 252 4.65 -22.66 -14.72
CA PRO A 252 3.62 -22.02 -13.92
C PRO A 252 2.23 -22.08 -14.59
N LEU A 253 1.18 -22.25 -13.79
CA LEU A 253 -0.21 -22.21 -14.26
C LEU A 253 -0.60 -20.83 -14.81
N ILE A 254 -0.06 -19.75 -14.25
CA ILE A 254 -0.32 -18.38 -14.70
C ILE A 254 0.95 -17.55 -14.65
N SER A 255 1.06 -16.59 -15.56
CA SER A 255 2.18 -15.63 -15.65
C SER A 255 1.76 -14.20 -15.33
N HIS A 256 0.54 -13.81 -15.75
CA HIS A 256 -0.04 -12.51 -15.46
C HIS A 256 -0.68 -12.48 -14.06
N VAL A 257 -0.86 -11.28 -13.51
CA VAL A 257 -1.86 -11.07 -12.47
C VAL A 257 -3.23 -11.30 -13.08
N VAL A 258 -4.04 -12.16 -12.46
CA VAL A 258 -5.39 -12.49 -12.95
C VAL A 258 -6.43 -12.11 -11.91
N TRP A 259 -7.36 -11.24 -12.31
CA TRP A 259 -8.54 -10.91 -11.52
C TRP A 259 -9.74 -11.62 -12.08
N GLY A 260 -10.45 -12.34 -11.22
CA GLY A 260 -11.75 -12.92 -11.49
C GLY A 260 -12.82 -12.32 -10.59
N PRO A 261 -14.08 -12.70 -10.76
CA PRO A 261 -15.15 -12.28 -9.88
C PRO A 261 -14.86 -12.65 -8.40
N GLY A 262 -14.62 -11.64 -7.57
CA GLY A 262 -14.38 -11.81 -6.13
C GLY A 262 -13.00 -12.32 -5.72
N VAL A 263 -12.04 -12.41 -6.63
CA VAL A 263 -10.72 -12.95 -6.35
C VAL A 263 -9.65 -12.37 -7.26
N TYR A 264 -8.41 -12.33 -6.79
CA TYR A 264 -7.22 -12.16 -7.63
C TYR A 264 -6.20 -13.27 -7.35
N LEU A 265 -5.45 -13.64 -8.39
CA LEU A 265 -4.35 -14.58 -8.33
C LEU A 265 -3.08 -13.87 -8.79
N VAL A 266 -2.03 -13.93 -7.97
CA VAL A 266 -0.78 -13.20 -8.21
C VAL A 266 0.39 -14.18 -8.20
N PRO A 267 0.95 -14.55 -9.37
CA PRO A 267 2.07 -15.48 -9.46
C PRO A 267 3.39 -14.84 -9.02
N ARG A 268 4.24 -15.62 -8.36
CA ARG A 268 5.57 -15.26 -7.92
C ARG A 268 6.65 -16.04 -8.66
N LYS A 269 7.87 -15.49 -8.71
CA LYS A 269 9.03 -16.17 -9.35
C LYS A 269 9.39 -17.49 -8.68
N ASP A 270 9.16 -17.61 -7.37
CA ASP A 270 9.41 -18.82 -6.58
C ASP A 270 8.33 -19.92 -6.71
N GLY A 271 7.35 -19.70 -7.58
CA GLY A 271 6.23 -20.62 -7.84
C GLY A 271 5.05 -20.42 -6.90
N ARG A 272 5.10 -19.53 -5.91
CA ARG A 272 3.89 -19.23 -5.14
C ARG A 272 2.85 -18.52 -6.00
N VAL A 273 1.59 -18.90 -5.81
CA VAL A 273 0.43 -18.18 -6.33
C VAL A 273 -0.34 -17.63 -5.14
N LEU A 274 -0.34 -16.31 -4.97
CA LEU A 274 -1.09 -15.66 -3.92
C LEU A 274 -2.55 -15.50 -4.34
N ILE A 275 -3.47 -15.90 -3.48
CA ILE A 275 -4.91 -15.79 -3.70
C ILE A 275 -5.48 -14.83 -2.65
N GLY A 276 -6.21 -13.83 -3.10
CA GLY A 276 -6.82 -12.81 -2.26
C GLY A 276 -8.04 -12.15 -2.89
N ALA A 277 -8.74 -11.39 -2.15
CA ALA A 277 -8.75 -11.33 -0.70
C ALA A 277 -10.16 -11.04 -0.23
N THR A 278 -10.50 -11.49 0.96
CA THR A 278 -11.75 -11.05 1.60
C THR A 278 -11.70 -9.56 1.93
N VAL A 279 -12.87 -8.95 2.11
CA VAL A 279 -13.02 -7.56 2.57
C VAL A 279 -14.04 -7.57 3.70
N GLU A 280 -13.55 -7.32 4.93
CA GLU A 280 -14.35 -7.50 6.14
C GLU A 280 -14.14 -6.34 7.12
N GLU A 281 -15.23 -5.77 7.63
CA GLU A 281 -15.19 -4.80 8.72
C GLU A 281 -15.33 -5.52 10.07
N ARG A 282 -14.23 -6.07 10.56
CA ARG A 282 -14.15 -6.85 11.83
C ARG A 282 -13.10 -6.31 12.81
N GLY A 283 -12.83 -5.00 12.75
CA GLY A 283 -11.80 -4.40 13.58
C GLY A 283 -10.46 -5.07 13.35
N TYR A 284 -9.74 -5.32 14.42
CA TYR A 284 -8.41 -5.95 14.40
C TYR A 284 -8.45 -7.49 14.54
N ASP A 285 -9.56 -8.13 14.19
CA ASP A 285 -9.64 -9.59 14.19
C ASP A 285 -8.63 -10.21 13.22
N THR A 286 -7.85 -11.18 13.70
CA THR A 286 -6.82 -11.89 12.93
C THR A 286 -7.18 -13.33 12.60
N SER A 287 -8.41 -13.75 12.93
CA SER A 287 -8.85 -15.13 12.69
C SER A 287 -8.97 -15.42 11.18
N ILE A 288 -8.55 -16.62 10.78
CA ILE A 288 -8.83 -17.20 9.47
C ILE A 288 -10.12 -17.99 9.60
N THR A 289 -11.10 -17.74 8.74
CA THR A 289 -12.39 -18.41 8.80
C THR A 289 -12.55 -19.43 7.67
N ALA A 290 -13.23 -20.53 7.96
CA ALA A 290 -13.54 -21.55 6.94
C ALA A 290 -14.32 -20.96 5.76
N GLY A 291 -15.28 -20.06 6.05
CA GLY A 291 -16.06 -19.38 5.00
C GLY A 291 -15.20 -18.47 4.10
N GLY A 292 -14.24 -17.73 4.69
CA GLY A 292 -13.30 -16.89 3.92
C GLY A 292 -12.41 -17.73 3.00
N MET A 293 -11.83 -18.82 3.52
CA MET A 293 -11.00 -19.73 2.73
C MET A 293 -11.80 -20.43 1.62
N LEU A 294 -13.00 -20.92 1.94
CA LEU A 294 -13.86 -21.56 0.96
C LEU A 294 -14.21 -20.60 -0.19
N ALA A 295 -14.61 -19.37 0.13
CA ALA A 295 -14.96 -18.37 -0.87
C ALA A 295 -13.78 -18.03 -1.80
N LEU A 296 -12.57 -17.87 -1.25
CA LEU A 296 -11.38 -17.58 -2.04
C LEU A 296 -10.97 -18.76 -2.93
N LEU A 297 -10.97 -19.98 -2.38
CA LEU A 297 -10.60 -21.18 -3.14
C LEU A 297 -11.60 -21.48 -4.26
N GLU A 298 -12.91 -21.38 -3.98
CA GLU A 298 -13.95 -21.58 -4.99
C GLU A 298 -13.84 -20.55 -6.10
N ALA A 299 -13.71 -19.26 -5.76
CA ALA A 299 -13.58 -18.20 -6.75
C ALA A 299 -12.31 -18.37 -7.60
N ALA A 300 -11.16 -18.69 -6.99
CA ALA A 300 -9.92 -18.94 -7.69
C ALA A 300 -9.99 -20.18 -8.60
N TRP A 301 -10.58 -21.27 -8.12
CA TRP A 301 -10.79 -22.50 -8.90
C TRP A 301 -11.67 -22.26 -10.14
N ARG A 302 -12.68 -21.44 -10.03
CA ARG A 302 -13.51 -21.06 -11.19
C ARG A 302 -12.73 -20.35 -12.29
N VAL A 303 -11.66 -19.64 -11.93
CA VAL A 303 -10.77 -18.90 -12.86
C VAL A 303 -9.65 -19.81 -13.38
N VAL A 304 -8.98 -20.52 -12.50
CA VAL A 304 -7.83 -21.41 -12.79
C VAL A 304 -8.12 -22.78 -12.17
N PRO A 305 -8.80 -23.71 -12.88
CA PRO A 305 -9.17 -25.00 -12.31
C PRO A 305 -7.99 -25.83 -11.80
N GLY A 306 -6.82 -25.73 -12.43
CA GLY A 306 -5.64 -26.49 -12.04
C GLY A 306 -5.09 -26.18 -10.65
N ILE A 307 -5.58 -25.15 -9.95
CA ILE A 307 -5.17 -24.86 -8.58
C ILE A 307 -5.60 -25.94 -7.59
N GLU A 308 -6.59 -26.77 -7.92
CA GLU A 308 -7.06 -27.85 -7.04
C GLU A 308 -5.99 -28.90 -6.71
N GLU A 309 -4.97 -29.01 -7.56
CA GLU A 309 -3.82 -29.92 -7.36
C GLU A 309 -2.67 -29.27 -6.58
N LEU A 310 -2.74 -27.97 -6.29
CA LEU A 310 -1.65 -27.24 -5.62
C LEU A 310 -1.76 -27.31 -4.09
N ALA A 311 -0.63 -27.46 -3.44
CA ALA A 311 -0.56 -27.43 -1.98
C ALA A 311 -0.76 -26.02 -1.42
N ILE A 312 -1.59 -25.89 -0.36
CA ILE A 312 -1.67 -24.66 0.44
C ILE A 312 -0.42 -24.58 1.30
N THR A 313 0.39 -23.53 1.13
CA THR A 313 1.64 -23.32 1.86
C THR A 313 1.53 -22.31 2.98
N GLU A 314 0.61 -21.35 2.85
CA GLU A 314 0.45 -20.29 3.84
C GLU A 314 -0.98 -19.73 3.81
N THR A 315 -1.48 -19.32 4.97
CA THR A 315 -2.70 -18.51 5.12
C THR A 315 -2.42 -17.38 6.09
N TRP A 316 -2.91 -16.17 5.79
CA TRP A 316 -2.69 -15.00 6.65
C TRP A 316 -3.82 -13.99 6.57
N VAL A 317 -3.77 -13.03 7.49
CA VAL A 317 -4.70 -11.90 7.57
C VAL A 317 -3.90 -10.60 7.55
N GLY A 318 -4.44 -9.60 6.87
CA GLY A 318 -3.96 -8.22 6.93
C GLY A 318 -5.09 -7.24 7.21
N HIS A 319 -4.71 -6.05 7.70
CA HIS A 319 -5.64 -4.97 7.97
C HIS A 319 -5.28 -3.77 7.07
N ARG A 320 -6.04 -3.60 5.98
CA ARG A 320 -5.87 -2.43 5.12
C ARG A 320 -6.23 -1.17 5.90
N PRO A 321 -5.43 -0.10 5.81
CA PRO A 321 -5.76 1.18 6.45
C PRO A 321 -6.80 1.96 5.62
N GLY A 322 -8.08 1.63 5.77
CA GLY A 322 -9.17 2.29 5.06
C GLY A 322 -9.49 3.66 5.66
N SER A 323 -9.47 4.72 4.88
CA SER A 323 -10.02 6.03 5.23
C SER A 323 -11.54 6.04 4.96
N ARG A 324 -12.23 7.18 5.15
CA ARG A 324 -13.67 7.26 4.84
C ARG A 324 -13.99 7.13 3.36
N ASP A 325 -13.09 7.62 2.51
CA ASP A 325 -13.21 7.63 1.05
C ASP A 325 -12.22 6.67 0.39
N ASP A 326 -11.59 5.80 1.18
CA ASP A 326 -10.57 4.83 0.80
C ASP A 326 -9.36 5.40 0.04
N ALA A 327 -9.24 6.74 0.00
CA ALA A 327 -8.08 7.46 -0.53
C ALA A 327 -7.05 7.77 0.59
N PRO A 328 -5.75 7.90 0.27
CA PRO A 328 -4.73 8.16 1.27
C PRO A 328 -4.91 9.51 1.96
N ILE A 329 -4.33 9.66 3.15
CA ILE A 329 -4.24 10.94 3.87
C ILE A 329 -2.78 11.36 3.85
N LEU A 330 -2.48 12.43 3.10
CA LEU A 330 -1.13 12.87 2.78
C LEU A 330 -0.94 14.35 3.04
N GLY A 331 0.20 14.72 3.60
CA GLY A 331 0.62 16.11 3.73
C GLY A 331 0.63 16.65 5.15
N ALA A 332 0.91 17.95 5.28
CA ALA A 332 0.97 18.66 6.55
C ALA A 332 -0.40 18.77 7.21
N THR A 333 -0.39 19.03 8.49
CA THR A 333 -1.58 19.38 9.28
C THR A 333 -1.46 20.82 9.78
N PRO A 334 -2.53 21.40 10.37
CA PRO A 334 -2.43 22.67 11.09
C PRO A 334 -1.45 22.70 12.25
N ILE A 335 -1.05 21.53 12.77
CA ILE A 335 0.03 21.41 13.77
C ILE A 335 1.36 21.41 13.03
N GLU A 336 2.15 22.46 13.21
CA GLU A 336 3.47 22.59 12.57
C GLU A 336 4.37 21.39 12.90
N GLY A 337 4.96 20.77 11.88
CA GLY A 337 5.81 19.58 12.00
C GLY A 337 5.05 18.25 12.06
N LEU A 338 3.71 18.22 12.12
CA LEU A 338 2.93 17.00 12.05
C LEU A 338 2.49 16.73 10.59
N VAL A 339 2.87 15.56 10.07
CA VAL A 339 2.63 15.17 8.68
C VAL A 339 1.94 13.79 8.63
N TYR A 340 0.95 13.65 7.77
CA TYR A 340 0.31 12.38 7.50
C TYR A 340 0.86 11.70 6.23
N ALA A 341 1.06 10.39 6.33
CA ALA A 341 1.37 9.47 5.23
C ALA A 341 0.67 8.12 5.51
N THR A 342 -0.66 8.13 5.54
CA THR A 342 -1.47 6.99 6.00
C THR A 342 -2.76 6.82 5.19
N GLY A 343 -3.61 5.85 5.54
CA GLY A 343 -4.92 5.69 4.91
C GLY A 343 -4.89 5.15 3.48
N HIS A 344 -3.80 4.54 3.04
CA HIS A 344 -3.61 4.11 1.65
C HIS A 344 -4.50 2.95 1.19
N HIS A 345 -5.32 2.38 2.07
CA HIS A 345 -6.23 1.26 1.82
C HIS A 345 -5.54 0.14 1.01
N ARG A 346 -6.04 -0.20 -0.19
CA ARG A 346 -5.48 -1.21 -1.09
C ARG A 346 -4.23 -0.74 -1.86
N ASN A 347 -4.00 0.57 -1.94
CA ASN A 347 -3.01 1.18 -2.83
C ASN A 347 -1.63 1.43 -2.19
N GLY A 348 -1.36 0.96 -0.96
CA GLY A 348 -0.13 1.28 -0.23
C GLY A 348 1.16 0.86 -0.94
N ILE A 349 1.18 -0.28 -1.62
CA ILE A 349 2.34 -0.70 -2.41
C ILE A 349 2.48 0.19 -3.64
N LEU A 350 1.42 0.35 -4.44
CA LEU A 350 1.40 1.20 -5.62
C LEU A 350 1.89 2.63 -5.31
N LEU A 351 1.37 3.23 -4.23
CA LEU A 351 1.61 4.64 -3.89
C LEU A 351 2.91 4.90 -3.10
N ALA A 352 3.69 3.86 -2.75
CA ALA A 352 4.90 4.05 -1.95
C ALA A 352 5.91 5.03 -2.60
N PRO A 353 6.22 4.97 -3.91
CA PRO A 353 7.17 5.89 -4.54
C PRO A 353 6.71 7.36 -4.50
N ILE A 354 5.46 7.64 -4.86
CA ILE A 354 4.95 9.02 -4.91
C ILE A 354 4.76 9.59 -3.50
N THR A 355 4.28 8.78 -2.54
CA THR A 355 4.16 9.19 -1.14
C THR A 355 5.54 9.57 -0.57
N ALA A 356 6.54 8.70 -0.76
CA ALA A 356 7.89 8.97 -0.29
C ALA A 356 8.47 10.24 -0.93
N HIS A 357 8.26 10.44 -2.23
CA HIS A 357 8.69 11.64 -2.93
C HIS A 357 8.03 12.90 -2.37
N ALA A 358 6.70 12.93 -2.30
CA ALA A 358 5.95 14.10 -1.91
C ALA A 358 6.20 14.50 -0.43
N ILE A 359 6.22 13.53 0.48
CA ILE A 359 6.48 13.79 1.91
C ILE A 359 7.93 14.24 2.13
N THR A 360 8.88 13.68 1.39
CA THR A 360 10.27 14.12 1.47
C THR A 360 10.43 15.56 1.00
N ARG A 361 9.81 15.95 -0.11
CA ARG A 361 9.87 17.34 -0.59
C ARG A 361 9.19 18.31 0.37
N LEU A 362 8.09 17.89 0.97
CA LEU A 362 7.39 18.69 1.97
C LEU A 362 8.29 18.98 3.18
N ILE A 363 8.96 17.98 3.73
CA ILE A 363 9.74 18.12 4.96
C ILE A 363 11.13 18.71 4.67
N ALA A 364 11.82 18.25 3.62
CA ALA A 364 13.21 18.65 3.37
C ALA A 364 13.33 19.97 2.58
N ASP A 365 12.38 20.26 1.68
CA ASP A 365 12.44 21.38 0.77
C ASP A 365 11.36 22.44 1.07
N ASN A 366 10.43 22.16 1.97
CA ASN A 366 9.19 22.94 2.19
C ASN A 366 8.39 23.16 0.89
N ILE A 367 8.36 22.13 0.02
CA ILE A 367 7.63 22.15 -1.25
C ILE A 367 6.44 21.20 -1.16
N PHE A 368 5.25 21.74 -1.37
CA PHE A 368 4.01 20.98 -1.40
C PHE A 368 3.69 20.53 -2.83
N GLU A 369 3.64 19.22 -3.07
CA GLU A 369 3.31 18.65 -4.36
C GLU A 369 1.81 18.76 -4.66
N GLN A 370 1.46 19.26 -5.85
CA GLN A 370 0.07 19.48 -6.24
C GLN A 370 -0.71 18.15 -6.36
N SER A 371 -0.02 17.06 -6.73
CA SER A 371 -0.64 15.73 -6.86
C SER A 371 -1.20 15.17 -5.56
N ILE A 372 -0.67 15.59 -4.39
CA ILE A 372 -1.19 15.15 -3.08
C ILE A 372 -2.20 16.13 -2.47
N ARG A 373 -2.46 17.28 -3.09
CA ARG A 373 -3.38 18.29 -2.56
C ARG A 373 -4.80 17.77 -2.28
N PRO A 374 -5.40 16.91 -3.11
CA PRO A 374 -6.73 16.36 -2.84
C PRO A 374 -6.79 15.46 -1.60
N PHE A 375 -5.63 15.06 -1.06
CA PHE A 375 -5.52 14.03 -0.02
C PHE A 375 -5.19 14.58 1.37
N GLY A 376 -5.28 15.88 1.59
CA GLY A 376 -5.12 16.52 2.90
C GLY A 376 -6.17 16.07 3.90
N ILE A 377 -5.83 16.19 5.19
CA ILE A 377 -6.74 15.81 6.30
C ILE A 377 -7.98 16.72 6.37
N GLU A 378 -7.86 17.95 5.93
CA GLU A 378 -8.89 18.97 5.94
C GLU A 378 -10.15 18.58 5.14
N ARG A 379 -10.04 17.65 4.17
CA ARG A 379 -11.20 17.15 3.41
C ARG A 379 -12.22 16.40 4.27
N PHE A 380 -11.83 16.00 5.47
CA PHE A 380 -12.71 15.34 6.44
C PHE A 380 -13.26 16.30 7.52
N THR A 381 -12.81 17.55 7.53
CA THR A 381 -13.35 18.56 8.44
C THR A 381 -14.73 18.97 7.93
N PRO A 382 -15.78 18.94 8.77
CA PRO A 382 -17.07 19.48 8.37
C PRO A 382 -16.89 20.93 7.94
N VAL A 383 -17.33 21.28 6.74
CA VAL A 383 -17.50 22.69 6.36
C VAL A 383 -18.47 23.25 7.38
N ALA A 384 -18.01 24.21 8.21
CA ALA A 384 -18.92 24.93 9.09
C ALA A 384 -20.06 25.45 8.20
N ALA A 385 -21.28 24.97 8.46
CA ALA A 385 -22.47 25.52 7.78
C ALA A 385 -22.39 27.04 7.94
N ALA A 386 -22.29 27.75 6.81
CA ALA A 386 -22.35 29.18 6.83
C ALA A 386 -23.69 29.51 7.54
N ALA A 387 -23.57 30.12 8.72
CA ALA A 387 -24.72 30.61 9.42
C ALA A 387 -25.35 31.67 8.51
N GLU A 388 -26.53 31.32 7.91
CA GLU A 388 -27.41 32.27 7.27
C GLU A 388 -28.05 33.21 8.31
#